data_cbe7e9760b0fc3ca4ac14d3dfb8c7624
#
_entry.id   cbe7e9760b0fc3ca4ac14d3dfb8c7624
#
_cell.length_a   1.000
_cell.length_b   1.000
_cell.length_c   1.000
_cell.angle_alpha   90.00
_cell.angle_beta   90.00
_cell.angle_gamma   90.00
#
_symmetry.space_group_name_H-M   'P 1'
#
loop_
_entity.id
_entity.type
_entity.pdbx_description
1 polymer ?
#
loop_
_entity_poly.entity_id
_entity_poly.type
_entity_poly.pdbx_seq_one_letter_code
_entity_poly.pdbx_strand_id
1 'polypeptide(L)'
;GNTPIRATYYVNNADFISCSLDNYVIKYDMLKNLKDGGKFLLNKEFSKEEIIDYLPNRVKKQLADKKAKFYIINANKIAGEIGMGRRTNTILQSAFFALNPQILPIEKAVEYMKEMAKKTYSKKGDAIVQLNYKAIDAGKDAIEEVAVDNSWSDLTVTATRSTTGDEHFDEFVSVINSLDGYDLPVSAFMDKLDGPMKSGVAMKEKRAIATEVHRWKKDN
;
A
#
# COMPACT_ATOMS: atom_id res chain seq x y z
N GLY A 1 7.69 -21.72 -4.38
CA GLY A 1 8.88 -22.01 -3.57
C GLY A 1 9.02 -23.51 -3.34
N ASN A 2 10.20 -23.94 -2.92
CA ASN A 2 10.49 -25.36 -2.70
C ASN A 2 9.89 -25.89 -1.38
N THR A 3 9.47 -24.99 -0.50
CA THR A 3 8.87 -25.34 0.80
C THR A 3 7.41 -24.94 0.81
N PRO A 4 6.47 -25.85 1.12
CA PRO A 4 5.06 -25.52 1.20
C PRO A 4 4.78 -24.60 2.39
N ILE A 5 3.92 -23.57 2.18
CA ILE A 5 3.39 -22.75 3.26
C ILE A 5 2.32 -23.58 3.99
N ARG A 6 2.51 -23.82 5.30
CA ARG A 6 1.62 -24.67 6.10
C ARG A 6 0.78 -23.90 7.11
N ALA A 7 0.97 -22.58 7.21
CA ALA A 7 0.21 -21.70 8.10
C ALA A 7 0.03 -20.34 7.45
N THR A 8 -0.96 -19.57 7.94
CA THR A 8 -1.14 -18.18 7.58
C THR A 8 -0.13 -17.33 8.33
N TYR A 9 0.85 -16.78 7.60
CA TYR A 9 1.84 -15.88 8.15
C TYR A 9 1.60 -14.46 7.66
N TYR A 10 1.77 -13.49 8.54
CA TYR A 10 2.00 -12.11 8.12
C TYR A 10 3.47 -11.92 7.78
N VAL A 11 3.74 -11.05 6.81
CA VAL A 11 5.11 -10.69 6.45
C VAL A 11 5.63 -9.67 7.45
N ASN A 12 6.43 -10.12 8.41
CA ASN A 12 7.01 -9.26 9.45
C ASN A 12 8.43 -8.77 9.10
N ASN A 13 8.98 -9.21 7.98
CA ASN A 13 10.34 -8.91 7.56
C ASN A 13 10.40 -8.86 6.02
N ALA A 14 9.93 -7.77 5.44
CA ALA A 14 9.74 -7.62 4.01
C ALA A 14 10.99 -7.06 3.32
N ASP A 15 11.45 -7.71 2.25
CA ASP A 15 12.50 -7.18 1.37
C ASP A 15 11.98 -6.09 0.43
N PHE A 16 10.68 -6.15 0.12
CA PHE A 16 10.00 -5.25 -0.79
C PHE A 16 8.56 -5.00 -0.32
N ILE A 17 8.15 -3.72 -0.32
CA ILE A 17 6.77 -3.30 -0.07
C ILE A 17 6.29 -2.45 -1.25
N SER A 18 5.11 -2.78 -1.79
CA SER A 18 4.42 -1.97 -2.79
C SER A 18 3.12 -1.41 -2.24
N CYS A 19 2.97 -0.10 -2.31
CA CYS A 19 1.77 0.61 -1.91
C CYS A 19 1.01 1.10 -3.14
N SER A 20 -0.13 0.44 -3.43
CA SER A 20 -0.94 0.73 -4.62
C SER A 20 -1.84 1.97 -4.45
N LEU A 21 -2.16 2.35 -3.21
CA LEU A 21 -2.98 3.51 -2.88
C LEU A 21 -2.18 4.45 -1.97
N ASP A 22 -1.90 5.62 -2.47
CA ASP A 22 -1.05 6.63 -1.84
C ASP A 22 -1.50 7.03 -0.43
N ASN A 23 -2.81 7.16 -0.18
CA ASN A 23 -3.30 7.55 1.14
C ASN A 23 -3.00 6.51 2.24
N TYR A 24 -2.60 5.29 1.89
CA TYR A 24 -2.22 4.27 2.88
C TYR A 24 -0.93 4.65 3.63
N VAL A 25 -0.02 5.41 3.01
CA VAL A 25 1.18 5.89 3.72
C VAL A 25 0.84 6.91 4.81
N ILE A 26 -0.30 7.59 4.68
CA ILE A 26 -0.81 8.51 5.71
C ILE A 26 -1.54 7.73 6.80
N LYS A 27 -2.40 6.77 6.39
CA LYS A 27 -3.33 6.08 7.27
C LYS A 27 -2.68 4.94 8.07
N TYR A 28 -1.77 4.19 7.45
CA TYR A 28 -1.17 2.98 8.01
C TYR A 28 0.35 3.11 8.15
N ASP A 29 0.92 2.33 9.06
CA ASP A 29 2.36 2.18 9.16
C ASP A 29 2.89 1.17 8.13
N MET A 30 2.97 1.62 6.87
CA MET A 30 3.32 0.76 5.73
C MET A 30 4.75 0.21 5.80
N LEU A 31 5.68 0.92 6.47
CA LEU A 31 7.09 0.56 6.49
C LEU A 31 7.54 -0.14 7.78
N LYS A 32 6.61 -0.38 8.72
CA LYS A 32 6.90 -1.06 10.00
C LYS A 32 7.72 -2.33 9.79
N ASN A 33 7.30 -3.15 8.85
CA ASN A 33 7.88 -4.47 8.58
C ASN A 33 8.89 -4.50 7.41
N LEU A 34 9.29 -3.35 6.90
CA LEU A 34 10.35 -3.30 5.88
C LEU A 34 11.71 -3.57 6.52
N LYS A 35 12.53 -4.41 5.92
CA LYS A 35 13.92 -4.66 6.33
C LYS A 35 14.79 -3.44 6.10
N ASP A 36 15.90 -3.38 6.81
CA ASP A 36 16.99 -2.45 6.51
C ASP A 36 17.52 -2.70 5.09
N GLY A 37 17.71 -1.64 4.31
CA GLY A 37 18.06 -1.72 2.90
C GLY A 37 16.95 -2.24 1.99
N GLY A 38 15.76 -2.48 2.50
CA GLY A 38 14.60 -2.92 1.73
C GLY A 38 14.11 -1.88 0.73
N LYS A 39 13.23 -2.28 -0.18
CA LYS A 39 12.70 -1.42 -1.24
C LYS A 39 11.25 -1.09 -0.99
N PHE A 40 10.89 0.18 -1.17
CA PHE A 40 9.52 0.67 -1.09
C PHE A 40 9.11 1.28 -2.43
N LEU A 41 8.03 0.79 -3.03
CA LEU A 41 7.42 1.32 -4.25
C LEU A 41 6.07 1.94 -3.94
N LEU A 42 5.88 3.21 -4.26
CA LEU A 42 4.62 3.93 -4.10
C LEU A 42 4.00 4.26 -5.46
N ASN A 43 2.74 3.84 -5.66
CA ASN A 43 1.96 4.26 -6.82
C ASN A 43 1.31 5.62 -6.54
N LYS A 44 1.80 6.66 -7.20
CA LYS A 44 1.34 8.04 -7.02
C LYS A 44 1.60 8.91 -8.24
N GLU A 45 0.70 9.85 -8.46
CA GLU A 45 0.77 10.87 -9.52
C GLU A 45 1.51 12.14 -9.06
N PHE A 46 2.74 11.96 -8.56
CA PHE A 46 3.60 13.07 -8.15
C PHE A 46 4.97 12.98 -8.81
N SER A 47 5.60 14.13 -9.01
CA SER A 47 7.03 14.21 -9.32
C SER A 47 7.86 13.79 -8.11
N LYS A 48 9.17 13.62 -8.33
CA LYS A 48 10.10 13.28 -7.22
C LYS A 48 10.15 14.36 -6.15
N GLU A 49 10.00 15.61 -6.53
CA GLU A 49 10.00 16.76 -5.65
C GLU A 49 8.69 16.83 -4.84
N GLU A 50 7.57 16.73 -5.51
CA GLU A 50 6.23 16.78 -4.88
C GLU A 50 5.98 15.63 -3.91
N ILE A 51 6.52 14.43 -4.18
CA ILE A 51 6.35 13.30 -3.29
C ILE A 51 7.02 13.52 -1.93
N ILE A 52 8.14 14.25 -1.91
CA ILE A 52 8.84 14.54 -0.67
C ILE A 52 7.95 15.38 0.26
N ASP A 53 7.24 16.35 -0.27
CA ASP A 53 6.33 17.18 0.53
C ASP A 53 5.08 16.41 0.98
N TYR A 54 4.62 15.49 0.16
CA TYR A 54 3.46 14.65 0.46
C TYR A 54 3.69 13.64 1.58
N LEU A 55 4.91 13.08 1.70
CA LEU A 55 5.19 12.02 2.66
C LEU A 55 5.14 12.52 4.11
N PRO A 56 4.42 11.82 5.01
CA PRO A 56 4.47 12.10 6.45
C PRO A 56 5.89 11.93 7.02
N ASN A 57 6.22 12.72 8.04
CA ASN A 57 7.51 12.62 8.74
C ASN A 57 7.82 11.19 9.22
N ARG A 58 6.81 10.43 9.66
CA ARG A 58 6.97 9.02 10.02
C ARG A 58 7.57 8.20 8.90
N VAL A 59 7.02 8.34 7.68
CA VAL A 59 7.48 7.58 6.50
C VAL A 59 8.88 8.01 6.10
N LYS A 60 9.15 9.32 6.06
CA LYS A 60 10.49 9.86 5.79
C LYS A 60 11.52 9.30 6.76
N LYS A 61 11.22 9.39 8.06
CA LYS A 61 12.10 8.88 9.12
C LYS A 61 12.36 7.37 8.96
N GLN A 62 11.33 6.57 8.73
CA GLN A 62 11.49 5.13 8.51
C GLN A 62 12.32 4.80 7.27
N LEU A 63 12.17 5.55 6.17
CA LEU A 63 12.99 5.38 4.98
C LEU A 63 14.47 5.63 5.27
N ALA A 64 14.78 6.70 5.99
CA ALA A 64 16.15 7.04 6.36
C ALA A 64 16.73 6.06 7.39
N ASP A 65 16.04 5.79 8.50
CA ASP A 65 16.49 4.89 9.56
C ASP A 65 16.80 3.48 9.03
N LYS A 66 15.95 2.99 8.12
CA LYS A 66 16.11 1.67 7.49
C LYS A 66 17.02 1.70 6.26
N LYS A 67 17.58 2.85 5.88
CA LYS A 67 18.38 3.00 4.65
C LYS A 67 17.67 2.39 3.44
N ALA A 68 16.35 2.57 3.38
CA ALA A 68 15.50 1.97 2.38
C ALA A 68 15.70 2.63 1.02
N LYS A 69 15.51 1.87 -0.06
CA LYS A 69 15.44 2.40 -1.41
C LYS A 69 13.99 2.77 -1.71
N PHE A 70 13.76 4.02 -2.08
CA PHE A 70 12.43 4.52 -2.34
C PHE A 70 12.20 4.74 -3.83
N TYR A 71 11.07 4.21 -4.33
CA TYR A 71 10.68 4.30 -5.73
C TYR A 71 9.23 4.78 -5.85
N ILE A 72 8.95 5.50 -6.93
CA ILE A 72 7.59 5.90 -7.31
C ILE A 72 7.27 5.40 -8.71
N ILE A 73 5.98 5.24 -8.98
CA ILE A 73 5.43 4.94 -10.31
C ILE A 73 4.05 5.56 -10.42
N ASN A 74 3.72 6.12 -11.59
CA ASN A 74 2.36 6.56 -11.90
C ASN A 74 1.61 5.52 -12.74
N ALA A 75 1.27 4.39 -12.12
CA ALA A 75 0.58 3.31 -12.80
C ALA A 75 -0.83 3.69 -13.25
N ASN A 76 -1.48 4.65 -12.58
CA ASN A 76 -2.82 5.13 -12.95
C ASN A 76 -2.79 5.90 -14.29
N LYS A 77 -1.82 6.81 -14.45
CA LYS A 77 -1.61 7.55 -15.67
C LYS A 77 -1.29 6.58 -16.83
N ILE A 78 -0.35 5.68 -16.63
CA ILE A 78 0.04 4.67 -17.63
C ILE A 78 -1.17 3.84 -18.05
N ALA A 79 -1.96 3.33 -17.09
CA ALA A 79 -3.16 2.54 -17.38
C ALA A 79 -4.19 3.33 -18.21
N GLY A 80 -4.36 4.62 -17.89
CA GLY A 80 -5.24 5.53 -18.65
C GLY A 80 -4.77 5.73 -20.09
N GLU A 81 -3.49 6.03 -20.28
CA GLU A 81 -2.88 6.29 -21.60
C GLU A 81 -2.92 5.08 -22.53
N ILE A 82 -2.74 3.88 -22.00
CA ILE A 82 -2.83 2.65 -22.80
C ILE A 82 -4.28 2.17 -23.02
N GLY A 83 -5.27 2.78 -22.40
CA GLY A 83 -6.68 2.39 -22.52
C GLY A 83 -7.12 1.25 -21.58
N MET A 84 -6.38 0.98 -20.50
CA MET A 84 -6.73 0.00 -19.47
C MET A 84 -7.59 0.58 -18.35
N GLY A 85 -7.89 1.89 -18.37
CA GLY A 85 -8.65 2.58 -17.35
C GLY A 85 -7.93 2.56 -15.99
N ARG A 86 -8.53 1.96 -14.97
CA ARG A 86 -7.94 1.86 -13.61
C ARG A 86 -7.21 0.54 -13.33
N ARG A 87 -6.90 -0.25 -14.35
CA ARG A 87 -6.29 -1.58 -14.19
C ARG A 87 -4.77 -1.47 -14.11
N THR A 88 -4.25 -1.26 -12.91
CA THR A 88 -2.82 -1.03 -12.65
C THR A 88 -2.03 -2.29 -12.30
N ASN A 89 -2.71 -3.42 -12.01
CA ASN A 89 -2.07 -4.62 -11.47
C ASN A 89 -0.92 -5.15 -12.33
N THR A 90 -1.12 -5.23 -13.65
CA THR A 90 -0.10 -5.73 -14.58
C THR A 90 1.12 -4.81 -14.62
N ILE A 91 0.89 -3.48 -14.56
CA ILE A 91 1.95 -2.46 -14.52
C ILE A 91 2.78 -2.62 -13.24
N LEU A 92 2.10 -2.69 -12.08
CA LEU A 92 2.76 -2.84 -10.77
C LEU A 92 3.49 -4.18 -10.63
N GLN A 93 2.95 -5.26 -11.22
CA GLN A 93 3.62 -6.56 -11.25
C GLN A 93 4.91 -6.51 -12.08
N SER A 94 4.89 -5.82 -13.23
CA SER A 94 6.09 -5.63 -14.04
C SER A 94 7.14 -4.80 -13.30
N ALA A 95 6.72 -3.72 -12.65
CA ALA A 95 7.58 -2.91 -11.79
C ALA A 95 8.20 -3.73 -10.63
N PHE A 96 7.43 -4.65 -10.03
CA PHE A 96 7.94 -5.55 -9.01
C PHE A 96 9.13 -6.39 -9.52
N PHE A 97 9.01 -7.02 -10.69
CA PHE A 97 10.08 -7.83 -11.24
C PHE A 97 11.29 -6.98 -11.65
N ALA A 98 11.06 -5.80 -12.20
CA ALA A 98 12.15 -4.88 -12.54
C ALA A 98 12.97 -4.46 -11.31
N LEU A 99 12.31 -4.24 -10.18
CA LEU A 99 12.96 -3.90 -8.91
C LEU A 99 13.57 -5.12 -8.20
N ASN A 100 13.20 -6.34 -8.56
CA ASN A 100 13.63 -7.56 -7.88
C ASN A 100 14.20 -8.62 -8.84
N PRO A 101 15.26 -8.27 -9.63
CA PRO A 101 15.84 -9.20 -10.62
C PRO A 101 16.47 -10.45 -10.00
N GLN A 102 16.74 -10.44 -8.68
CA GLN A 102 17.22 -11.61 -7.93
C GLN A 102 16.17 -12.72 -7.81
N ILE A 103 14.86 -12.38 -7.93
CA ILE A 103 13.76 -13.36 -7.92
C ILE A 103 13.63 -14.00 -9.29
N LEU A 104 13.62 -13.17 -10.33
CA LEU A 104 13.56 -13.59 -11.72
C LEU A 104 14.15 -12.47 -12.60
N PRO A 105 15.09 -12.77 -13.52
CA PRO A 105 15.60 -11.80 -14.48
C PRO A 105 14.45 -11.14 -15.26
N ILE A 106 14.54 -9.83 -15.46
CA ILE A 106 13.42 -9.03 -16.00
C ILE A 106 12.98 -9.50 -17.40
N GLU A 107 13.91 -9.94 -18.22
CA GLU A 107 13.61 -10.43 -19.58
C GLU A 107 12.71 -11.68 -19.51
N LYS A 108 13.05 -12.61 -18.61
CA LYS A 108 12.23 -13.81 -18.37
C LYS A 108 10.90 -13.48 -17.72
N ALA A 109 10.88 -12.53 -16.80
CA ALA A 109 9.65 -12.09 -16.17
C ALA A 109 8.68 -11.50 -17.20
N VAL A 110 9.17 -10.64 -18.09
CA VAL A 110 8.37 -10.04 -19.19
C VAL A 110 7.85 -11.13 -20.14
N GLU A 111 8.69 -12.10 -20.51
CA GLU A 111 8.29 -13.23 -21.34
C GLU A 111 7.12 -14.00 -20.71
N TYR A 112 7.28 -14.44 -19.47
CA TYR A 112 6.25 -15.20 -18.75
C TYR A 112 4.98 -14.38 -18.50
N MET A 113 5.11 -13.11 -18.18
CA MET A 113 3.94 -12.23 -18.01
C MET A 113 3.16 -12.08 -19.32
N LYS A 114 3.84 -11.92 -20.46
CA LYS A 114 3.21 -11.85 -21.78
C LYS A 114 2.55 -13.18 -22.16
N GLU A 115 3.21 -14.30 -21.91
CA GLU A 115 2.63 -15.63 -22.13
C GLU A 115 1.34 -15.83 -21.30
N MET A 116 1.39 -15.50 -20.01
CA MET A 116 0.24 -15.60 -19.12
C MET A 116 -0.89 -14.63 -19.50
N ALA A 117 -0.57 -13.43 -19.94
CA ALA A 117 -1.56 -12.47 -20.46
C ALA A 117 -2.27 -13.03 -21.70
N LYS A 118 -1.52 -13.61 -22.64
CA LYS A 118 -2.08 -14.28 -23.82
C LYS A 118 -2.99 -15.43 -23.41
N LYS A 119 -2.54 -16.32 -22.53
CA LYS A 119 -3.33 -17.46 -22.06
C LYS A 119 -4.65 -17.02 -21.38
N THR A 120 -4.58 -15.94 -20.59
CA THR A 120 -5.72 -15.47 -19.79
C THR A 120 -6.73 -14.68 -20.64
N TYR A 121 -6.24 -13.85 -21.55
CA TYR A 121 -7.07 -12.86 -22.25
C TYR A 121 -7.34 -13.16 -23.72
N SER A 122 -6.75 -14.19 -24.33
CA SER A 122 -6.98 -14.52 -25.75
C SER A 122 -8.46 -14.68 -26.12
N LYS A 123 -9.26 -15.27 -25.22
CA LYS A 123 -10.71 -15.42 -25.40
C LYS A 123 -11.47 -14.07 -25.42
N LYS A 124 -10.84 -12.99 -24.95
CA LYS A 124 -11.43 -11.62 -24.94
C LYS A 124 -11.00 -10.79 -26.16
N GLY A 125 -10.22 -11.38 -27.06
CA GLY A 125 -9.70 -10.76 -28.28
C GLY A 125 -8.27 -10.22 -28.16
N ASP A 126 -7.57 -10.20 -29.30
CA ASP A 126 -6.16 -9.80 -29.38
C ASP A 126 -5.91 -8.37 -28.90
N ALA A 127 -6.86 -7.45 -29.08
CA ALA A 127 -6.72 -6.08 -28.59
C ALA A 127 -6.46 -6.03 -27.08
N ILE A 128 -7.16 -6.86 -26.28
CA ILE A 128 -6.96 -6.92 -24.84
C ILE A 128 -5.59 -7.52 -24.48
N VAL A 129 -5.13 -8.51 -25.24
CA VAL A 129 -3.79 -9.10 -25.06
C VAL A 129 -2.71 -8.04 -25.31
N GLN A 130 -2.85 -7.25 -26.39
CA GLN A 130 -1.89 -6.19 -26.74
C GLN A 130 -1.87 -5.06 -25.69
N LEU A 131 -3.02 -4.69 -25.12
CA LEU A 131 -3.05 -3.72 -24.01
C LEU A 131 -2.26 -4.22 -22.80
N ASN A 132 -2.38 -5.51 -22.46
CA ASN A 132 -1.60 -6.11 -21.36
C ASN A 132 -0.09 -6.16 -21.70
N TYR A 133 0.29 -6.42 -22.94
CA TYR A 133 1.69 -6.37 -23.35
C TYR A 133 2.29 -4.97 -23.18
N LYS A 134 1.56 -3.93 -23.64
CA LYS A 134 1.97 -2.54 -23.44
C LYS A 134 2.09 -2.20 -21.94
N ALA A 135 1.17 -2.67 -21.11
CA ALA A 135 1.21 -2.46 -19.67
C ALA A 135 2.45 -3.11 -19.01
N ILE A 136 2.82 -4.33 -19.46
CA ILE A 136 4.00 -5.03 -18.98
C ILE A 136 5.27 -4.24 -19.34
N ASP A 137 5.40 -3.82 -20.59
CA ASP A 137 6.57 -3.09 -21.05
C ASP A 137 6.67 -1.71 -20.35
N ALA A 138 5.56 -0.97 -20.27
CA ALA A 138 5.53 0.33 -19.61
C ALA A 138 5.84 0.24 -18.08
N GLY A 139 5.37 -0.81 -17.41
CA GLY A 139 5.56 -0.97 -15.97
C GLY A 139 7.01 -1.13 -15.55
N LYS A 140 7.84 -1.82 -16.35
CA LYS A 140 9.27 -1.97 -16.05
C LYS A 140 10.09 -0.70 -16.29
N ASP A 141 9.63 0.16 -17.22
CA ASP A 141 10.39 1.33 -17.67
C ASP A 141 9.98 2.63 -16.95
N ALA A 142 8.84 2.64 -16.26
CA ALA A 142 8.27 3.85 -15.66
C ALA A 142 8.62 4.05 -14.17
N ILE A 143 9.52 3.26 -13.63
CA ILE A 143 9.94 3.35 -12.24
C ILE A 143 10.92 4.50 -12.08
N GLU A 144 10.70 5.33 -11.07
CA GLU A 144 11.60 6.41 -10.71
C GLU A 144 12.13 6.24 -9.29
N GLU A 145 13.45 6.28 -9.12
CA GLU A 145 14.07 6.29 -7.80
C GLU A 145 14.05 7.70 -7.21
N VAL A 146 13.65 7.79 -5.95
CA VAL A 146 13.63 9.03 -5.16
C VAL A 146 14.74 8.96 -4.12
N ALA A 147 15.59 9.99 -4.08
CA ALA A 147 16.65 10.06 -3.09
C ALA A 147 16.09 10.17 -1.68
N VAL A 148 16.58 9.32 -0.78
CA VAL A 148 16.26 9.39 0.65
C VAL A 148 17.31 10.22 1.34
N ASP A 149 16.89 11.33 1.97
CA ASP A 149 17.78 12.21 2.72
C ASP A 149 18.05 11.61 4.12
N ASN A 150 19.32 11.40 4.45
CA ASN A 150 19.70 10.87 5.76
C ASN A 150 19.27 11.77 6.92
N SER A 151 19.13 13.08 6.70
CA SER A 151 18.64 14.02 7.71
C SER A 151 17.21 13.76 8.16
N TRP A 152 16.43 12.98 7.39
CA TRP A 152 15.08 12.58 7.80
C TRP A 152 15.04 11.70 9.05
N SER A 153 16.16 11.09 9.44
CA SER A 153 16.28 10.37 10.72
C SER A 153 16.06 11.27 11.94
N ASP A 154 16.33 12.58 11.80
CA ASP A 154 16.18 13.53 12.88
C ASP A 154 14.76 14.14 12.98
N LEU A 155 13.86 13.76 12.06
CA LEU A 155 12.51 14.29 12.04
C LEU A 155 11.71 13.85 13.27
N THR A 156 11.01 14.81 13.87
CA THR A 156 10.06 14.52 14.93
C THR A 156 8.79 13.89 14.34
N VAL A 157 8.38 12.76 14.91
CA VAL A 157 7.16 12.06 14.55
C VAL A 157 6.11 12.34 15.61
N THR A 158 5.06 13.04 15.24
CA THR A 158 3.86 13.21 16.09
C THR A 158 2.96 12.00 15.96
N ALA A 159 2.28 11.62 17.05
CA ALA A 159 1.31 10.52 17.03
C ALA A 159 0.22 10.79 15.99
N THR A 160 -0.02 9.81 15.13
CA THR A 160 -0.99 9.94 14.01
C THR A 160 -2.42 9.62 14.41
N ARG A 161 -2.65 9.09 15.63
CA ARG A 161 -3.98 8.75 16.12
C ARG A 161 -4.62 9.97 16.77
N SER A 162 -5.78 10.39 16.27
CA SER A 162 -6.62 11.37 16.94
C SER A 162 -7.35 10.70 18.09
N THR A 163 -7.38 11.35 19.26
CA THR A 163 -8.16 10.89 20.39
C THR A 163 -9.61 11.42 20.27
N THR A 164 -10.58 10.52 20.50
CA THR A 164 -12.01 10.85 20.48
C THR A 164 -12.57 11.13 21.88
N GLY A 165 -11.80 10.81 22.92
CA GLY A 165 -12.21 10.83 24.33
C GLY A 165 -13.04 9.61 24.75
N ASP A 166 -13.17 8.62 23.88
CA ASP A 166 -13.72 7.29 24.20
C ASP A 166 -12.58 6.29 24.31
N GLU A 167 -12.21 5.93 25.52
CA GLU A 167 -11.08 5.03 25.82
C GLU A 167 -11.16 3.71 25.04
N HIS A 168 -12.34 3.09 24.98
CA HIS A 168 -12.51 1.85 24.21
C HIS A 168 -12.22 2.06 22.73
N PHE A 169 -12.68 3.18 22.15
CA PHE A 169 -12.38 3.48 20.76
C PHE A 169 -10.89 3.78 20.57
N ASP A 170 -10.32 4.65 21.40
CA ASP A 170 -8.96 5.17 21.22
C ASP A 170 -7.90 4.11 21.49
N GLU A 171 -8.08 3.25 22.51
CA GLU A 171 -7.08 2.27 22.94
C GLU A 171 -7.27 0.87 22.34
N PHE A 172 -8.46 0.55 21.86
CA PHE A 172 -8.75 -0.76 21.29
C PHE A 172 -9.17 -0.70 19.84
N VAL A 173 -10.30 -0.05 19.51
CA VAL A 173 -10.86 -0.07 18.16
C VAL A 173 -9.95 0.64 17.15
N SER A 174 -9.41 1.81 17.51
CA SER A 174 -8.51 2.56 16.61
C SER A 174 -7.20 1.82 16.35
N VAL A 175 -6.71 1.07 17.33
CA VAL A 175 -5.50 0.24 17.20
C VAL A 175 -5.74 -0.88 16.18
N ILE A 176 -6.87 -1.59 16.29
CA ILE A 176 -7.24 -2.64 15.33
C ILE A 176 -7.46 -2.05 13.93
N ASN A 177 -8.15 -0.91 13.83
CA ASN A 177 -8.41 -0.24 12.57
C ASN A 177 -7.14 0.30 11.88
N SER A 178 -6.08 0.55 12.67
CA SER A 178 -4.76 0.93 12.17
C SER A 178 -3.89 -0.26 11.75
N LEU A 179 -4.43 -1.48 11.82
CA LEU A 179 -3.74 -2.75 11.56
C LEU A 179 -2.66 -3.10 12.60
N ASP A 180 -2.70 -2.49 13.78
CA ASP A 180 -1.78 -2.73 14.89
C ASP A 180 -2.39 -3.63 15.98
N GLY A 181 -3.50 -4.31 15.70
CA GLY A 181 -4.22 -5.14 16.67
C GLY A 181 -3.36 -6.25 17.30
N TYR A 182 -2.32 -6.73 16.60
CA TYR A 182 -1.38 -7.71 17.14
C TYR A 182 -0.44 -7.15 18.22
N ASP A 183 -0.32 -5.84 18.32
CA ASP A 183 0.48 -5.18 19.36
C ASP A 183 -0.31 -5.00 20.67
N LEU A 184 -1.62 -5.27 20.65
CA LEU A 184 -2.45 -5.23 21.84
C LEU A 184 -2.08 -6.38 22.79
N PRO A 185 -1.93 -6.12 24.12
CA PRO A 185 -1.71 -7.17 25.09
C PRO A 185 -2.97 -8.05 25.21
N VAL A 186 -2.78 -9.31 25.63
CA VAL A 186 -3.89 -10.25 25.85
C VAL A 186 -4.93 -9.68 26.84
N SER A 187 -4.49 -8.89 27.80
CA SER A 187 -5.37 -8.22 28.78
C SER A 187 -6.39 -7.26 28.14
N ALA A 188 -6.10 -6.70 26.96
CA ALA A 188 -7.04 -5.84 26.23
C ALA A 188 -8.30 -6.60 25.74
N PHE A 189 -8.28 -7.93 25.78
CA PHE A 189 -9.36 -8.80 25.34
C PHE A 189 -10.13 -9.46 26.50
N MET A 190 -9.76 -9.21 27.75
CA MET A 190 -10.33 -9.91 28.91
C MET A 190 -11.83 -9.67 29.10
N ASP A 191 -12.32 -8.48 28.76
CA ASP A 191 -13.75 -8.12 28.79
C ASP A 191 -14.52 -8.56 27.55
N LYS A 192 -13.86 -9.30 26.63
CA LYS A 192 -14.38 -9.71 25.32
C LYS A 192 -14.32 -11.23 25.11
N LEU A 193 -14.14 -12.02 26.17
CA LEU A 193 -13.91 -13.46 26.10
C LEU A 193 -15.05 -14.23 25.38
N ASP A 194 -16.29 -13.76 25.56
CA ASP A 194 -17.47 -14.35 24.89
C ASP A 194 -17.84 -13.65 23.56
N GLY A 195 -16.95 -12.81 23.05
CA GLY A 195 -17.13 -12.08 21.80
C GLY A 195 -18.00 -10.80 21.85
N PRO A 196 -18.44 -10.27 23.04
CA PRO A 196 -19.20 -9.04 23.05
C PRO A 196 -18.35 -7.86 22.58
N MET A 197 -18.92 -7.02 21.74
CA MET A 197 -18.31 -5.77 21.27
C MET A 197 -19.22 -4.60 21.61
N LYS A 198 -18.61 -3.51 22.09
CA LYS A 198 -19.34 -2.27 22.38
C LYS A 198 -19.95 -1.72 21.09
N SER A 199 -21.24 -1.47 21.07
CA SER A 199 -21.94 -0.89 19.92
C SER A 199 -21.67 0.62 19.79
N GLY A 200 -21.96 1.19 18.60
CA GLY A 200 -21.87 2.63 18.37
C GLY A 200 -20.48 3.17 18.05
N VAL A 201 -19.44 2.31 18.00
CA VAL A 201 -18.05 2.73 17.72
C VAL A 201 -17.89 3.36 16.32
N ALA A 202 -18.72 2.97 15.34
CA ALA A 202 -18.69 3.55 14.00
C ALA A 202 -18.99 5.06 13.95
N MET A 203 -19.67 5.60 14.98
CA MET A 203 -19.91 7.04 15.09
C MET A 203 -18.62 7.85 15.32
N LYS A 204 -17.58 7.20 15.84
CA LYS A 204 -16.28 7.82 16.12
C LYS A 204 -15.36 7.80 14.90
N GLU A 205 -15.61 6.91 13.95
CA GLU A 205 -14.83 6.77 12.73
C GLU A 205 -15.57 7.38 11.54
N LYS A 206 -15.12 8.55 11.10
CA LYS A 206 -15.67 9.22 9.91
C LYS A 206 -14.93 8.73 8.65
N ARG A 207 -15.50 7.76 7.95
CA ARG A 207 -14.92 7.21 6.71
C ARG A 207 -15.18 8.05 5.47
N ALA A 208 -16.10 9.02 5.51
CA ALA A 208 -16.48 9.88 4.40
C ALA A 208 -16.74 9.09 3.07
N ILE A 209 -17.54 8.02 3.16
CA ILE A 209 -17.80 7.11 2.04
C ILE A 209 -18.64 7.79 0.96
N ALA A 210 -19.55 8.68 1.37
CA ALA A 210 -20.44 9.44 0.47
C ALA A 210 -19.94 10.88 0.34
N THR A 211 -19.88 11.36 -0.90
CA THR A 211 -19.58 12.77 -1.20
C THR A 211 -20.75 13.70 -0.85
N GLU A 212 -21.96 13.16 -0.92
CA GLU A 212 -23.19 13.86 -0.57
C GLU A 212 -24.06 12.98 0.33
N VAL A 213 -24.66 13.57 1.37
CA VAL A 213 -25.55 12.89 2.30
C VAL A 213 -26.81 13.69 2.52
N HIS A 214 -27.94 13.00 2.71
CA HIS A 214 -29.19 13.64 3.08
C HIS A 214 -29.12 14.24 4.49
N ARG A 215 -29.56 15.48 4.63
CA ARG A 215 -29.68 16.15 5.93
C ARG A 215 -31.11 16.10 6.38
N TRP A 216 -31.36 15.50 7.52
CA TRP A 216 -32.67 15.57 8.19
C TRP A 216 -32.91 17.00 8.69
N LYS A 217 -34.03 17.64 8.27
CA LYS A 217 -34.52 18.91 8.80
C LYS A 217 -35.62 18.59 9.78
N LYS A 218 -35.44 18.97 11.05
CA LYS A 218 -36.41 18.69 12.12
C LYS A 218 -37.73 19.51 12.01
N ASP A 219 -37.68 20.63 11.28
CA ASP A 219 -38.73 21.68 11.31
C ASP A 219 -39.57 21.66 10.02
N ASN A 220 -39.73 20.51 9.38
CA ASN A 220 -40.68 20.28 8.28
C ASN A 220 -41.69 19.21 8.66
#